data_d94c535309624c53bd15700f9c5142e0
#
_entry.id   d94c535309624c53bd15700f9c5142e0
#
_cell.length_a   1.000
_cell.length_b   1.000
_cell.length_c   1.000
_cell.angle_alpha   90.00
_cell.angle_beta   90.00
_cell.angle_gamma   90.00
#
_symmetry.space_group_name_H-M   'P 1'
#
loop_
_entity.id
_entity.type
_entity.pdbx_description
1 polymer ?
#
loop_
_entity_poly.entity_id
_entity_poly.type
_entity_poly.pdbx_seq_one_letter_code
_entity_poly.pdbx_strand_id
1 'polypeptide(L)'
;MSLAARVTAAADQGGPRFLDRRFDSAGAVVSCPGNTVIAHIYDPAVLDILTDAQARLAETEAGGCFAWLPRASLHCTQFNGLIYAERSAAHWPSGLAVDATRAAADAFMRDAFEATEVPDTPFVVTPTRFYGQADDALGLGLAATDTANPGMRAYRNALAAAAGLAHRPGHADYEFHITFAYLIRWPSIAAAEAFDAVTDTVLADVKAALPNIRFDQSEFCHFEGMTHFAVQSAKPLAR
;
A
#
# COMPACT_ATOMS: atom_id res chain seq x y z
N MET A 1 16.79 -0.07 1.75
CA MET A 1 17.64 -0.15 0.53
C MET A 1 17.24 1.03 -0.33
N SER A 2 18.19 1.79 -0.88
CA SER A 2 17.95 2.89 -1.81
C SER A 2 17.59 2.39 -3.21
N LEU A 3 17.08 3.28 -4.07
CA LEU A 3 16.78 2.93 -5.47
C LEU A 3 18.05 2.54 -6.23
N ALA A 4 19.15 3.29 -6.04
CA ALA A 4 20.42 2.98 -6.67
C ALA A 4 20.96 1.58 -6.29
N ALA A 5 20.88 1.22 -5.02
CA ALA A 5 21.25 -0.12 -4.55
C ALA A 5 20.33 -1.20 -5.15
N ARG A 6 19.03 -0.92 -5.32
CA ARG A 6 18.08 -1.84 -5.95
C ARG A 6 18.37 -2.03 -7.44
N VAL A 7 18.64 -0.94 -8.17
CA VAL A 7 19.03 -1.00 -9.59
C VAL A 7 20.29 -1.84 -9.77
N THR A 8 21.31 -1.63 -8.93
CA THR A 8 22.54 -2.41 -8.97
C THR A 8 22.29 -3.90 -8.74
N ALA A 9 21.44 -4.23 -7.75
CA ALA A 9 21.08 -5.62 -7.44
C ALA A 9 20.21 -6.29 -8.52
N ALA A 10 19.55 -5.49 -9.36
CA ALA A 10 18.64 -5.96 -10.41
C ALA A 10 19.30 -6.16 -11.77
N ALA A 11 20.59 -5.85 -11.92
CA ALA A 11 21.28 -5.86 -13.22
C ALA A 11 21.07 -7.14 -14.05
N ASP A 12 20.83 -8.28 -13.39
CA ASP A 12 20.60 -9.59 -14.02
C ASP A 12 19.16 -10.13 -13.82
N GLN A 13 18.20 -9.33 -13.32
CA GLN A 13 16.88 -9.81 -12.86
C GLN A 13 15.71 -9.53 -13.84
N GLY A 14 15.96 -9.03 -15.04
CA GLY A 14 14.89 -8.64 -15.96
C GLY A 14 14.18 -7.34 -15.55
N GLY A 15 12.87 -7.22 -15.82
CA GLY A 15 12.07 -6.03 -15.49
C GLY A 15 11.72 -5.89 -14.01
N PRO A 16 11.24 -4.70 -13.58
CA PRO A 16 10.72 -4.50 -12.23
C PRO A 16 9.58 -5.46 -11.89
N ARG A 17 9.45 -5.82 -10.61
CA ARG A 17 8.52 -6.85 -10.10
C ARG A 17 7.06 -6.64 -10.50
N PHE A 18 6.60 -5.39 -10.58
CA PHE A 18 5.20 -5.05 -10.83
C PHE A 18 4.91 -4.69 -12.30
N LEU A 19 5.94 -4.68 -13.16
CA LEU A 19 5.77 -4.52 -14.60
C LEU A 19 4.89 -5.66 -15.13
N ASP A 20 3.91 -5.29 -15.98
CA ASP A 20 2.89 -6.18 -16.56
C ASP A 20 2.00 -6.92 -15.53
N ARG A 21 2.11 -6.56 -14.25
CA ARG A 21 1.26 -7.08 -13.18
C ARG A 21 0.34 -6.02 -12.55
N ARG A 22 0.79 -4.78 -12.51
CA ARG A 22 0.04 -3.63 -11.97
C ARG A 22 -0.04 -2.50 -12.98
N PHE A 23 1.05 -2.28 -13.68
CA PHE A 23 1.19 -1.29 -14.74
C PHE A 23 2.03 -1.89 -15.87
N ASP A 24 1.76 -1.46 -17.11
CA ASP A 24 2.61 -1.78 -18.25
C ASP A 24 3.80 -0.82 -18.35
N SER A 25 4.66 -1.01 -19.35
CA SER A 25 5.85 -0.19 -19.57
C SER A 25 5.55 1.26 -19.98
N ALA A 26 4.31 1.57 -20.36
CA ALA A 26 3.83 2.92 -20.64
C ALA A 26 3.18 3.59 -19.40
N GLY A 27 3.05 2.86 -18.29
CA GLY A 27 2.38 3.32 -17.08
C GLY A 27 0.86 3.18 -17.11
N ALA A 28 0.30 2.45 -18.08
CA ALA A 28 -1.12 2.15 -18.10
C ALA A 28 -1.45 1.04 -17.09
N VAL A 29 -2.63 1.14 -16.48
CA VAL A 29 -3.09 0.18 -15.46
C VAL A 29 -3.31 -1.19 -16.06
N VAL A 30 -2.70 -2.21 -15.48
CA VAL A 30 -2.98 -3.62 -15.78
C VAL A 30 -4.06 -4.11 -14.83
N SER A 31 -5.06 -4.81 -15.36
CA SER A 31 -6.15 -5.38 -14.57
C SER A 31 -5.61 -6.43 -13.59
N CYS A 32 -5.85 -6.19 -12.31
CA CYS A 32 -5.48 -7.09 -11.22
C CYS A 32 -6.56 -7.06 -10.13
N PRO A 33 -7.79 -7.54 -10.46
CA PRO A 33 -8.94 -7.37 -9.59
C PRO A 33 -8.78 -8.10 -8.25
N GLY A 34 -9.35 -7.46 -7.21
CA GLY A 34 -9.25 -7.97 -5.85
C GLY A 34 -10.08 -7.18 -4.84
N ASN A 35 -9.85 -7.48 -3.57
CA ASN A 35 -10.40 -6.75 -2.45
C ASN A 35 -9.35 -6.46 -1.38
N THR A 36 -9.61 -5.52 -0.50
CA THR A 36 -8.67 -5.06 0.53
C THR A 36 -9.41 -4.32 1.64
N VAL A 37 -8.79 -4.22 2.81
CA VAL A 37 -9.22 -3.30 3.87
C VAL A 37 -8.19 -2.18 3.97
N ILE A 38 -8.64 -0.96 3.76
CA ILE A 38 -7.79 0.24 3.71
C ILE A 38 -8.35 1.37 4.56
N ALA A 39 -7.55 2.38 4.78
CA ALA A 39 -7.99 3.68 5.26
C ALA A 39 -7.59 4.72 4.21
N HIS A 40 -8.57 5.26 3.49
CA HIS A 40 -8.32 6.39 2.60
C HIS A 40 -7.93 7.64 3.39
N ILE A 41 -7.19 8.52 2.74
CA ILE A 41 -6.86 9.83 3.28
C ILE A 41 -7.90 10.80 2.74
N TYR A 42 -8.73 11.34 3.63
CA TYR A 42 -9.79 12.29 3.29
C TYR A 42 -9.42 13.74 3.58
N ASP A 43 -8.43 13.97 4.46
CA ASP A 43 -7.98 15.32 4.77
C ASP A 43 -7.27 15.94 3.55
N PRO A 44 -7.83 17.02 2.95
CA PRO A 44 -7.25 17.63 1.76
C PRO A 44 -5.86 18.22 2.02
N ALA A 45 -5.57 18.72 3.23
CA ALA A 45 -4.28 19.27 3.57
C ALA A 45 -3.20 18.17 3.63
N VAL A 46 -3.53 17.01 4.18
CA VAL A 46 -2.63 15.83 4.13
C VAL A 46 -2.39 15.39 2.69
N LEU A 47 -3.46 15.28 1.90
CA LEU A 47 -3.35 14.91 0.48
C LEU A 47 -2.53 15.90 -0.34
N ASP A 48 -2.63 17.21 -0.07
CA ASP A 48 -1.85 18.24 -0.76
C ASP A 48 -0.35 18.05 -0.51
N ILE A 49 0.05 17.80 0.74
CA ILE A 49 1.46 17.56 1.11
C ILE A 49 1.98 16.27 0.46
N LEU A 50 1.19 15.20 0.47
CA LEU A 50 1.60 13.92 -0.14
C LEU A 50 1.70 14.02 -1.67
N THR A 51 0.79 14.74 -2.33
CA THR A 51 0.84 14.92 -3.79
C THR A 51 1.94 15.90 -4.21
N ASP A 52 2.28 16.92 -3.41
CA ASP A 52 3.48 17.74 -3.62
C ASP A 52 4.75 16.89 -3.56
N ALA A 53 4.85 16.03 -2.55
CA ALA A 53 5.96 15.08 -2.42
C ALA A 53 6.06 14.16 -3.65
N GLN A 54 4.92 13.61 -4.14
CA GLN A 54 4.90 12.83 -5.38
C GLN A 54 5.40 13.65 -6.58
N ALA A 55 4.92 14.89 -6.75
CA ALA A 55 5.27 15.76 -7.87
C ALA A 55 6.78 16.03 -7.90
N ARG A 56 7.38 16.40 -6.77
CA ARG A 56 8.83 16.65 -6.65
C ARG A 56 9.68 15.43 -7.00
N LEU A 57 9.24 14.24 -6.62
CA LEU A 57 9.92 12.98 -6.97
C LEU A 57 9.71 12.63 -8.45
N ALA A 58 8.53 12.89 -8.99
CA ALA A 58 8.20 12.65 -10.40
C ALA A 58 8.98 13.55 -11.38
N GLU A 59 9.35 14.76 -10.95
CA GLU A 59 10.15 15.71 -11.74
C GLU A 59 11.62 15.29 -11.91
N THR A 60 12.10 14.31 -11.14
CA THR A 60 13.46 13.78 -11.32
C THR A 60 13.57 12.93 -12.57
N GLU A 61 14.78 12.73 -13.09
CA GLU A 61 15.02 11.85 -14.26
C GLU A 61 14.50 10.42 -13.99
N ALA A 62 14.75 9.85 -12.81
CA ALA A 62 14.25 8.54 -12.41
C ALA A 62 12.73 8.52 -12.18
N GLY A 63 12.11 9.67 -11.92
CA GLY A 63 10.66 9.82 -11.75
C GLY A 63 9.85 9.34 -12.95
N GLY A 64 10.39 9.49 -14.17
CA GLY A 64 9.80 8.95 -15.40
C GLY A 64 9.85 7.42 -15.51
N CYS A 65 10.51 6.73 -14.59
CA CYS A 65 10.55 5.26 -14.52
C CYS A 65 9.46 4.67 -13.64
N PHE A 66 8.58 5.50 -13.06
CA PHE A 66 7.49 5.09 -12.18
C PHE A 66 6.12 5.37 -12.80
N ALA A 67 5.15 4.50 -12.51
CA ALA A 67 3.73 4.77 -12.66
C ALA A 67 3.20 5.37 -11.35
N TRP A 68 2.91 6.66 -11.35
CA TRP A 68 2.47 7.42 -10.18
C TRP A 68 0.99 7.19 -9.91
N LEU A 69 0.65 7.00 -8.64
CA LEU A 69 -0.73 6.78 -8.23
C LEU A 69 -1.50 8.11 -8.14
N PRO A 70 -2.77 8.15 -8.55
CA PRO A 70 -3.57 9.35 -8.46
C PRO A 70 -3.90 9.70 -7.00
N ARG A 71 -4.05 11.00 -6.71
CA ARG A 71 -4.39 11.55 -5.39
C ARG A 71 -5.53 10.77 -4.69
N ALA A 72 -6.59 10.46 -5.44
CA ALA A 72 -7.77 9.80 -4.89
C ALA A 72 -7.55 8.34 -4.47
N SER A 73 -6.43 7.73 -4.86
CA SER A 73 -6.08 6.36 -4.48
C SER A 73 -5.11 6.28 -3.30
N LEU A 74 -4.65 7.41 -2.75
CA LEU A 74 -3.72 7.42 -1.62
C LEU A 74 -4.42 6.91 -0.36
N HIS A 75 -3.89 5.84 0.22
CA HIS A 75 -4.44 5.16 1.38
C HIS A 75 -3.37 4.42 2.18
N CYS A 76 -3.70 4.04 3.40
CA CYS A 76 -2.95 3.08 4.17
C CYS A 76 -3.64 1.73 4.14
N THR A 77 -2.99 0.67 3.65
CA THR A 77 -3.55 -0.68 3.71
C THR A 77 -3.50 -1.21 5.14
N GLN A 78 -4.67 -1.48 5.70
CA GLN A 78 -4.82 -2.09 7.03
C GLN A 78 -4.71 -3.61 6.93
N PHE A 79 -5.34 -4.20 5.90
CA PHE A 79 -5.26 -5.63 5.65
C PHE A 79 -5.34 -5.94 4.15
N ASN A 80 -4.34 -6.65 3.64
CA ASN A 80 -4.34 -7.12 2.26
C ASN A 80 -5.41 -8.21 2.09
N GLY A 81 -6.43 -7.95 1.31
CA GLY A 81 -7.44 -8.92 0.94
C GLY A 81 -6.96 -9.88 -0.14
N LEU A 82 -7.78 -10.17 -1.12
CA LEU A 82 -7.50 -11.13 -2.17
C LEU A 82 -7.14 -10.44 -3.49
N ILE A 83 -6.21 -11.03 -4.22
CA ILE A 83 -6.03 -10.82 -5.66
C ILE A 83 -6.53 -12.10 -6.32
N TYR A 84 -7.60 -12.01 -7.14
CA TYR A 84 -8.29 -13.19 -7.62
C TYR A 84 -7.47 -14.06 -8.55
N ALA A 85 -6.36 -13.55 -9.10
CA ALA A 85 -5.41 -14.33 -9.89
C ALA A 85 -4.41 -15.13 -9.01
N GLU A 86 -4.31 -14.81 -7.70
CA GLU A 86 -3.31 -15.40 -6.79
C GLU A 86 -3.96 -16.47 -5.88
N ARG A 87 -4.45 -17.55 -6.48
CA ARG A 87 -5.19 -18.64 -5.80
C ARG A 87 -4.29 -19.76 -5.33
N SER A 88 -3.29 -19.47 -4.52
CA SER A 88 -2.45 -20.51 -3.90
C SER A 88 -2.81 -20.72 -2.44
N ALA A 89 -2.53 -21.89 -1.89
CA ALA A 89 -2.75 -22.19 -0.47
C ALA A 89 -2.07 -21.18 0.48
N ALA A 90 -0.96 -20.58 0.06
CA ALA A 90 -0.27 -19.55 0.84
C ALA A 90 -0.98 -18.18 0.83
N HIS A 91 -1.85 -17.90 -0.14
CA HIS A 91 -2.46 -16.58 -0.36
C HIS A 91 -3.99 -16.60 -0.34
N TRP A 92 -4.61 -17.78 -0.20
CA TRP A 92 -6.05 -17.97 -0.21
C TRP A 92 -6.58 -18.32 1.18
N PRO A 93 -7.81 -17.87 1.55
CA PRO A 93 -8.41 -18.17 2.85
C PRO A 93 -8.54 -19.67 3.12
N SER A 94 -8.17 -20.11 4.30
CA SER A 94 -8.27 -21.52 4.70
C SER A 94 -9.74 -22.03 4.77
N GLY A 95 -10.70 -21.13 4.93
CA GLY A 95 -12.14 -21.43 5.01
C GLY A 95 -12.89 -21.28 3.67
N LEU A 96 -12.20 -21.01 2.56
CA LEU A 96 -12.83 -20.75 1.26
C LEU A 96 -12.25 -21.69 0.19
N ALA A 97 -13.13 -22.33 -0.60
CA ALA A 97 -12.68 -23.18 -1.70
C ALA A 97 -11.84 -22.37 -2.71
N VAL A 98 -10.76 -22.97 -3.21
CA VAL A 98 -9.79 -22.30 -4.09
C VAL A 98 -10.41 -21.90 -5.44
N ASP A 99 -11.43 -22.63 -5.87
CA ASP A 99 -12.21 -22.37 -7.08
C ASP A 99 -13.48 -21.54 -6.83
N ALA A 100 -13.67 -21.01 -5.62
CA ALA A 100 -14.80 -20.16 -5.29
C ALA A 100 -14.96 -19.03 -6.31
N THR A 101 -16.19 -18.67 -6.64
CA THR A 101 -16.45 -17.54 -7.53
C THR A 101 -15.96 -16.22 -6.90
N ARG A 102 -15.72 -15.20 -7.73
CA ARG A 102 -15.38 -13.86 -7.25
C ARG A 102 -16.42 -13.36 -6.23
N ALA A 103 -17.71 -13.51 -6.56
CA ALA A 103 -18.79 -13.07 -5.68
C ALA A 103 -18.76 -13.77 -4.31
N ALA A 104 -18.48 -15.09 -4.27
CA ALA A 104 -18.34 -15.83 -3.03
C ALA A 104 -17.10 -15.39 -2.22
N ALA A 105 -15.99 -15.12 -2.91
CA ALA A 105 -14.78 -14.61 -2.28
C ALA A 105 -14.98 -13.19 -1.70
N ASP A 106 -15.67 -12.32 -2.41
CA ASP A 106 -16.01 -10.98 -1.95
C ASP A 106 -16.95 -11.01 -0.74
N ALA A 107 -17.97 -11.86 -0.79
CA ALA A 107 -18.89 -12.04 0.35
C ALA A 107 -18.14 -12.56 1.57
N PHE A 108 -17.31 -13.59 1.42
CA PHE A 108 -16.51 -14.14 2.51
C PHE A 108 -15.59 -13.10 3.17
N MET A 109 -14.89 -12.31 2.35
CA MET A 109 -13.99 -11.27 2.86
C MET A 109 -14.73 -10.11 3.50
N ARG A 110 -15.88 -9.72 2.95
CA ARG A 110 -16.73 -8.69 3.56
C ARG A 110 -17.30 -9.16 4.89
N ASP A 111 -17.77 -10.41 4.98
CA ASP A 111 -18.31 -10.97 6.23
C ASP A 111 -17.21 -11.02 7.32
N ALA A 112 -15.97 -11.36 6.95
CA ALA A 112 -14.84 -11.28 7.86
C ALA A 112 -14.56 -9.84 8.33
N PHE A 113 -14.64 -8.85 7.43
CA PHE A 113 -14.52 -7.44 7.78
C PHE A 113 -15.65 -7.00 8.72
N GLU A 114 -16.89 -7.34 8.40
CA GLU A 114 -18.06 -6.94 9.24
C GLU A 114 -18.02 -7.58 10.62
N ALA A 115 -17.55 -8.82 10.75
CA ALA A 115 -17.43 -9.51 12.03
C ALA A 115 -16.28 -9.00 12.91
N THR A 116 -15.30 -8.29 12.33
CA THR A 116 -14.14 -7.81 13.07
C THR A 116 -14.41 -6.47 13.72
N GLU A 117 -14.31 -6.39 15.06
CA GLU A 117 -14.47 -5.14 15.80
C GLU A 117 -13.29 -4.19 15.54
N VAL A 118 -13.59 -2.91 15.39
CA VAL A 118 -12.59 -1.85 15.32
C VAL A 118 -12.15 -1.50 16.75
N PRO A 119 -10.83 -1.40 17.02
CA PRO A 119 -10.35 -1.01 18.34
C PRO A 119 -10.77 0.42 18.72
N ASP A 120 -11.00 0.65 20.01
CA ASP A 120 -11.30 2.00 20.56
C ASP A 120 -10.10 2.96 20.55
N THR A 121 -9.01 2.56 19.93
CA THR A 121 -7.78 3.36 19.84
C THR A 121 -7.71 4.07 18.48
N PRO A 122 -7.49 5.39 18.43
CA PRO A 122 -7.33 6.12 17.16
C PRO A 122 -6.15 5.58 16.36
N PHE A 123 -6.32 5.45 15.05
CA PHE A 123 -5.22 5.07 14.17
C PHE A 123 -4.46 6.33 13.74
N VAL A 124 -3.39 6.61 14.49
CA VAL A 124 -2.50 7.75 14.26
C VAL A 124 -1.11 7.23 13.93
N VAL A 125 -0.53 7.70 12.85
CA VAL A 125 0.76 7.24 12.34
C VAL A 125 1.69 8.42 12.07
N THR A 126 3.00 8.15 12.10
CA THR A 126 4.06 9.11 11.79
C THR A 126 4.81 8.64 10.56
N PRO A 127 5.06 9.50 9.55
CA PRO A 127 5.96 9.21 8.45
C PRO A 127 7.38 8.89 8.95
N THR A 128 7.98 7.81 8.45
CA THR A 128 9.30 7.36 8.93
C THR A 128 10.38 7.38 7.86
N ARG A 129 10.12 6.80 6.71
CA ARG A 129 11.06 6.61 5.60
C ARG A 129 10.30 6.41 4.30
N PHE A 130 10.94 6.53 3.16
CA PHE A 130 10.38 5.96 1.96
C PHE A 130 10.48 4.43 2.02
N TYR A 131 9.36 3.79 1.70
CA TYR A 131 9.13 2.35 1.77
C TYR A 131 9.10 1.74 0.37
N GLY A 132 9.44 0.47 0.25
CA GLY A 132 9.15 -0.34 -0.93
C GLY A 132 10.14 -0.22 -2.07
N GLN A 133 11.19 0.60 -1.98
CA GLN A 133 12.20 0.70 -3.03
C GLN A 133 12.84 -0.66 -3.34
N ALA A 134 13.00 -1.52 -2.32
CA ALA A 134 13.50 -2.88 -2.49
C ALA A 134 12.49 -3.83 -3.18
N ASP A 135 11.21 -3.49 -3.15
CA ASP A 135 10.11 -4.28 -3.73
C ASP A 135 9.58 -3.67 -5.03
N ASP A 136 10.33 -2.71 -5.61
CA ASP A 136 9.98 -2.04 -6.87
C ASP A 136 8.66 -1.22 -6.78
N ALA A 137 8.30 -0.81 -5.58
CA ALA A 137 7.27 0.18 -5.29
C ALA A 137 7.88 1.32 -4.49
N LEU A 138 7.35 2.51 -4.61
CA LEU A 138 7.72 3.67 -3.81
C LEU A 138 6.54 4.04 -2.92
N GLY A 139 6.77 4.14 -1.63
CA GLY A 139 5.74 4.56 -0.69
C GLY A 139 6.34 5.21 0.54
N LEU A 140 5.49 5.89 1.30
CA LEU A 140 5.81 6.49 2.57
C LEU A 140 5.57 5.45 3.67
N GLY A 141 6.63 4.97 4.33
CA GLY A 141 6.55 4.08 5.48
C GLY A 141 6.01 4.81 6.70
N LEU A 142 5.16 4.14 7.45
CA LEU A 142 4.44 4.69 8.59
C LEU A 142 4.75 3.90 9.85
N ALA A 143 5.09 4.59 10.92
CA ALA A 143 5.10 4.01 12.26
C ALA A 143 3.82 4.44 12.99
N ALA A 144 3.09 3.49 13.53
CA ALA A 144 2.01 3.83 14.45
C ALA A 144 2.60 4.44 15.73
N THR A 145 1.94 5.44 16.31
CA THR A 145 2.32 5.99 17.60
C THR A 145 2.25 4.91 18.69
N ASP A 146 2.95 5.10 19.80
CA ASP A 146 2.99 4.10 20.89
C ASP A 146 1.58 3.70 21.38
N THR A 147 0.63 4.64 21.36
CA THR A 147 -0.76 4.39 21.76
C THR A 147 -1.58 3.70 20.67
N ALA A 148 -1.31 3.97 19.39
CA ALA A 148 -2.07 3.40 18.26
C ALA A 148 -1.50 2.07 17.78
N ASN A 149 -0.20 1.81 17.99
CA ASN A 149 0.47 0.62 17.45
C ASN A 149 -0.18 -0.70 17.88
N PRO A 150 -0.49 -0.95 19.16
CA PRO A 150 -1.16 -2.19 19.56
C PRO A 150 -2.52 -2.34 18.87
N GLY A 151 -3.31 -1.27 18.76
CA GLY A 151 -4.64 -1.28 18.14
C GLY A 151 -4.58 -1.61 16.64
N MET A 152 -3.73 -0.94 15.88
CA MET A 152 -3.57 -1.19 14.44
C MET A 152 -3.10 -2.61 14.14
N ARG A 153 -2.12 -3.10 14.89
CA ARG A 153 -1.60 -4.46 14.73
C ARG A 153 -2.62 -5.51 15.15
N ALA A 154 -3.31 -5.29 16.28
CA ALA A 154 -4.37 -6.17 16.76
C ALA A 154 -5.52 -6.26 15.76
N TYR A 155 -5.95 -5.12 15.20
CA TYR A 155 -7.00 -5.08 14.18
C TYR A 155 -6.61 -5.84 12.90
N ARG A 156 -5.38 -5.64 12.39
CA ARG A 156 -4.86 -6.41 11.26
C ARG A 156 -4.85 -7.91 11.55
N ASN A 157 -4.44 -8.31 12.75
CA ASN A 157 -4.41 -9.72 13.17
C ASN A 157 -5.83 -10.31 13.30
N ALA A 158 -6.78 -9.55 13.82
CA ALA A 158 -8.18 -9.96 13.94
C ALA A 158 -8.81 -10.15 12.53
N LEU A 159 -8.58 -9.21 11.60
CA LEU A 159 -8.99 -9.35 10.19
C LEU A 159 -8.38 -10.60 9.55
N ALA A 160 -7.09 -10.85 9.78
CA ALA A 160 -6.41 -12.03 9.24
C ALA A 160 -6.97 -13.33 9.79
N ALA A 161 -7.29 -13.38 11.08
CA ALA A 161 -7.91 -14.54 11.73
C ALA A 161 -9.33 -14.77 11.19
N ALA A 162 -10.17 -13.73 11.14
CA ALA A 162 -11.54 -13.80 10.63
C ALA A 162 -11.59 -14.23 9.14
N ALA A 163 -10.64 -13.72 8.34
CA ALA A 163 -10.52 -14.07 6.93
C ALA A 163 -9.80 -15.41 6.67
N GLY A 164 -9.33 -16.12 7.69
CA GLY A 164 -8.55 -17.36 7.53
C GLY A 164 -7.23 -17.16 6.78
N LEU A 165 -6.59 -15.99 6.93
CA LEU A 165 -5.37 -15.58 6.22
C LEU A 165 -4.18 -15.25 7.14
N ALA A 166 -4.24 -15.66 8.42
CA ALA A 166 -3.14 -15.44 9.37
C ALA A 166 -1.84 -16.16 8.99
N HIS A 167 -1.94 -17.20 8.15
CA HIS A 167 -0.82 -17.98 7.63
C HIS A 167 -0.09 -17.31 6.44
N ARG A 168 -0.63 -16.22 5.90
CA ARG A 168 -0.08 -15.57 4.70
C ARG A 168 1.36 -15.08 4.94
N PRO A 169 2.31 -15.38 4.01
CA PRO A 169 3.68 -14.88 4.11
C PRO A 169 3.72 -13.35 4.26
N GLY A 170 4.59 -12.85 5.12
CA GLY A 170 4.76 -11.42 5.40
C GLY A 170 3.65 -10.77 6.23
N HIS A 171 2.67 -11.55 6.75
CA HIS A 171 1.63 -10.99 7.61
C HIS A 171 2.19 -10.46 8.94
N ALA A 172 3.07 -11.20 9.58
CA ALA A 172 3.66 -10.83 10.87
C ALA A 172 4.56 -9.58 10.77
N ASP A 173 5.32 -9.48 9.66
CA ASP A 173 6.31 -8.43 9.44
C ASP A 173 5.76 -7.26 8.59
N TYR A 174 4.44 -7.19 8.44
CA TYR A 174 3.82 -6.15 7.61
C TYR A 174 4.10 -4.75 8.17
N GLU A 175 4.64 -3.87 7.32
CA GLU A 175 4.85 -2.46 7.63
C GLU A 175 3.74 -1.61 7.00
N PHE A 176 3.10 -0.77 7.81
CA PHE A 176 2.10 0.17 7.32
C PHE A 176 2.75 1.23 6.44
N HIS A 177 2.11 1.57 5.32
CA HIS A 177 2.64 2.53 4.37
C HIS A 177 1.55 3.13 3.48
N ILE A 178 1.87 4.23 2.82
CA ILE A 178 1.09 4.82 1.73
C ILE A 178 1.91 4.67 0.46
N THR A 179 1.41 3.91 -0.52
CA THR A 179 2.09 3.73 -1.80
C THR A 179 1.92 4.97 -2.68
N PHE A 180 3.02 5.45 -3.26
CA PHE A 180 3.07 6.61 -4.15
C PHE A 180 3.13 6.21 -5.62
N ALA A 181 3.92 5.18 -5.94
CA ALA A 181 4.18 4.77 -7.31
C ALA A 181 4.70 3.34 -7.40
N TYR A 182 4.64 2.78 -8.60
CA TYR A 182 5.23 1.49 -8.93
C TYR A 182 6.31 1.67 -10.00
N LEU A 183 7.47 1.04 -9.79
CA LEU A 183 8.56 1.05 -10.77
C LEU A 183 8.13 0.22 -12.00
N ILE A 184 8.24 0.80 -13.19
CA ILE A 184 7.89 0.19 -14.47
C ILE A 184 9.09 0.04 -15.41
N ARG A 185 10.20 0.69 -15.11
CA ARG A 185 11.48 0.59 -15.82
C ARG A 185 12.62 0.81 -14.84
N TRP A 186 13.76 0.19 -15.11
CA TRP A 186 14.97 0.49 -14.37
C TRP A 186 15.55 1.83 -14.83
N PRO A 187 15.79 2.81 -13.93
CA PRO A 187 16.56 4.01 -14.26
C PRO A 187 18.05 3.68 -14.42
N SER A 188 18.82 4.61 -14.93
CA SER A 188 20.28 4.55 -14.82
C SER A 188 20.73 4.65 -13.36
N ILE A 189 21.90 4.14 -13.03
CA ILE A 189 22.46 4.22 -11.66
C ILE A 189 22.57 5.69 -11.24
N ALA A 190 23.08 6.55 -12.12
CA ALA A 190 23.22 7.99 -11.83
C ALA A 190 21.87 8.68 -11.58
N ALA A 191 20.82 8.34 -12.36
CA ALA A 191 19.47 8.86 -12.13
C ALA A 191 18.88 8.34 -10.81
N ALA A 192 19.17 7.08 -10.44
CA ALA A 192 18.73 6.50 -9.19
C ALA A 192 19.43 7.14 -7.97
N GLU A 193 20.72 7.43 -8.06
CA GLU A 193 21.46 8.16 -7.01
C GLU A 193 20.93 9.58 -6.82
N ALA A 194 20.67 10.29 -7.91
CA ALA A 194 20.05 11.63 -7.84
C ALA A 194 18.64 11.58 -7.24
N PHE A 195 17.84 10.55 -7.57
CA PHE A 195 16.53 10.32 -6.97
C PHE A 195 16.64 10.08 -5.46
N ASP A 196 17.55 9.22 -5.02
CA ASP A 196 17.77 8.92 -3.60
C ASP A 196 18.10 10.21 -2.80
N ALA A 197 18.94 11.10 -3.36
CA ALA A 197 19.25 12.39 -2.73
C ALA A 197 18.02 13.32 -2.60
N VAL A 198 17.12 13.32 -3.59
CA VAL A 198 15.87 14.08 -3.54
C VAL A 198 14.89 13.45 -2.53
N THR A 199 14.83 12.11 -2.43
CA THR A 199 13.94 11.44 -1.47
C THR A 199 14.25 11.81 -0.03
N ASP A 200 15.51 11.99 0.35
CA ASP A 200 15.90 12.39 1.71
C ASP A 200 15.37 13.79 2.06
N THR A 201 15.49 14.73 1.13
CA THR A 201 14.97 16.10 1.31
C THR A 201 13.44 16.11 1.38
N VAL A 202 12.77 15.43 0.44
CA VAL A 202 11.30 15.33 0.40
C VAL A 202 10.77 14.68 1.67
N LEU A 203 11.43 13.62 2.16
CA LEU A 203 11.04 12.96 3.41
C LEU A 203 11.15 13.89 4.61
N ALA A 204 12.23 14.69 4.70
CA ALA A 204 12.40 15.65 5.79
C ALA A 204 11.26 16.67 5.80
N ASP A 205 10.89 17.21 4.63
CA ASP A 205 9.81 18.18 4.49
C ASP A 205 8.44 17.55 4.84
N VAL A 206 8.17 16.33 4.35
CA VAL A 206 6.94 15.60 4.70
C VAL A 206 6.84 15.37 6.21
N LYS A 207 7.92 14.95 6.87
CA LYS A 207 7.94 14.73 8.33
C LYS A 207 7.72 16.03 9.12
N ALA A 208 8.25 17.14 8.62
CA ALA A 208 8.06 18.45 9.26
C ALA A 208 6.62 18.95 9.12
N ALA A 209 6.00 18.74 7.93
CA ALA A 209 4.65 19.18 7.62
C ALA A 209 3.57 18.23 8.18
N LEU A 210 3.84 16.94 8.26
CA LEU A 210 2.94 15.89 8.74
C LEU A 210 3.59 15.10 9.89
N PRO A 211 3.69 15.68 11.08
CA PRO A 211 4.20 14.97 12.25
C PRO A 211 3.32 13.74 12.59
N ASN A 212 2.03 13.83 12.27
CA ASN A 212 1.08 12.73 12.43
C ASN A 212 0.06 12.74 11.28
N ILE A 213 -0.37 11.54 10.86
CA ILE A 213 -1.51 11.31 9.97
C ILE A 213 -2.52 10.49 10.75
N ARG A 214 -3.77 10.93 10.78
CA ARG A 214 -4.88 10.24 11.41
C ARG A 214 -5.79 9.65 10.35
N PHE A 215 -6.26 8.44 10.60
CA PHE A 215 -7.28 7.80 9.78
C PHE A 215 -8.62 7.77 10.53
N ASP A 216 -9.69 8.14 9.83
CA ASP A 216 -11.04 8.26 10.41
C ASP A 216 -11.93 7.04 10.12
N GLN A 217 -11.57 6.24 9.12
CA GLN A 217 -12.36 5.09 8.68
C GLN A 217 -11.49 3.90 8.33
N SER A 218 -12.02 2.71 8.55
CA SER A 218 -11.57 1.46 7.97
C SER A 218 -12.57 1.02 6.92
N GLU A 219 -12.11 0.70 5.72
CA GLU A 219 -12.97 0.51 4.56
C GLU A 219 -12.64 -0.81 3.85
N PHE A 220 -13.66 -1.65 3.68
CA PHE A 220 -13.58 -2.80 2.79
C PHE A 220 -13.84 -2.32 1.36
N CYS A 221 -12.87 -2.52 0.48
CA CYS A 221 -12.90 -2.02 -0.89
C CYS A 221 -12.71 -3.14 -1.90
N HIS A 222 -13.34 -2.97 -3.07
CA HIS A 222 -13.01 -3.69 -4.29
C HIS A 222 -12.12 -2.83 -5.19
N PHE A 223 -11.27 -3.47 -5.98
CA PHE A 223 -10.45 -2.81 -6.99
C PHE A 223 -10.31 -3.67 -8.26
N GLU A 224 -10.15 -3.02 -9.40
CA GLU A 224 -9.82 -3.65 -10.69
C GLU A 224 -8.35 -3.42 -11.07
N GLY A 225 -7.70 -2.48 -10.40
CA GLY A 225 -6.30 -2.11 -10.53
C GLY A 225 -5.89 -1.14 -9.41
N MET A 226 -4.67 -0.63 -9.42
CA MET A 226 -4.10 0.10 -8.29
C MET A 226 -4.48 1.59 -8.22
N THR A 227 -5.31 2.09 -9.12
CA THR A 227 -5.64 3.53 -9.19
C THR A 227 -6.98 3.90 -8.58
N HIS A 228 -7.82 2.92 -8.24
CA HIS A 228 -9.13 3.17 -7.65
C HIS A 228 -9.57 2.01 -6.76
N PHE A 229 -10.05 2.35 -5.56
CA PHE A 229 -10.55 1.42 -4.56
C PHE A 229 -12.00 1.80 -4.21
N ALA A 230 -12.95 1.02 -4.74
CA ALA A 230 -14.37 1.27 -4.56
C ALA A 230 -14.84 0.76 -3.19
N VAL A 231 -15.23 1.68 -2.31
CA VAL A 231 -15.73 1.36 -0.96
C VAL A 231 -17.02 0.56 -1.05
N GLN A 232 -17.05 -0.59 -0.40
CA GLN A 232 -18.22 -1.48 -0.29
C GLN A 232 -18.85 -1.40 1.11
N SER A 233 -18.02 -1.23 2.13
CA SER A 233 -18.42 -1.06 3.51
C SER A 233 -17.38 -0.24 4.27
N ALA A 234 -17.79 0.50 5.29
CA ALA A 234 -16.91 1.33 6.10
C ALA A 234 -17.28 1.28 7.57
N LYS A 235 -16.27 1.34 8.44
CA LYS A 235 -16.40 1.44 9.89
C LYS A 235 -15.67 2.67 10.39
N PRO A 236 -16.27 3.50 11.24
CA PRO A 236 -15.57 4.61 11.85
C PRO A 236 -14.45 4.10 12.76
N LEU A 237 -13.31 4.78 12.73
CA LEU A 237 -12.21 4.60 13.68
C LEU A 237 -12.44 5.55 14.88
N ALA A 238 -11.88 5.20 16.03
CA ALA A 238 -11.95 6.05 17.22
C ALA A 238 -11.35 7.43 16.95
N ARG A 239 -11.92 8.48 17.55
CA ARG A 239 -11.45 9.86 17.43
C ARG A 239 -10.50 10.26 18.54
#